data_d9485efb56542a0ad24e2d24091c0e2e
#
_entry.id   d9485efb56542a0ad24e2d24091c0e2e
#
_cell.length_a   1.000
_cell.length_b   1.000
_cell.length_c   1.000
_cell.angle_alpha   90.00
_cell.angle_beta   90.00
_cell.angle_gamma   90.00
#
_symmetry.space_group_name_H-M   'P 1'
#
loop_
_entity.id
_entity.type
_entity.pdbx_description
1 polymer ?
#
loop_
_entity_poly.entity_id
_entity_poly.type
_entity_poly.pdbx_seq_one_letter_code
_entity_poly.pdbx_strand_id
1 'polypeptide(L)'
;MGIVDASECLPTFGIGDKIIGIIAGGDKAIRISQEFAEDSTSTAWLDLTKHNVNKNDMVIGISASGSTPYVIGGLEMSKKNKITTGCITCNLQTKIAENSDFPVEVIVGPEYVTGSSRMKAGTAQKMILNMISTTVMIKLGRIYDN
;
A
#
# COMPACT_ATOMS: atom_id res chain seq x y z
N MET A 1 0.43 7.54 -1.44
CA MET A 1 1.25 7.01 -2.54
C MET A 1 0.54 5.89 -3.30
N GLY A 2 -0.02 4.87 -2.63
CA GLY A 2 -0.70 3.76 -3.29
C GLY A 2 -1.84 4.16 -4.24
N ILE A 3 -2.66 5.14 -3.86
CA ILE A 3 -3.73 5.65 -4.74
C ILE A 3 -3.16 6.22 -6.04
N VAL A 4 -2.09 7.01 -5.95
CA VAL A 4 -1.48 7.66 -7.12
C VAL A 4 -0.93 6.61 -8.09
N ASP A 5 -0.15 5.62 -7.58
CA ASP A 5 0.40 4.56 -8.42
C ASP A 5 -0.71 3.71 -9.06
N ALA A 6 -1.72 3.32 -8.27
CA ALA A 6 -2.84 2.52 -8.76
C ALA A 6 -3.66 3.23 -9.85
N SER A 7 -3.91 4.54 -9.70
CA SER A 7 -4.69 5.31 -10.67
C SER A 7 -4.01 5.44 -12.04
N GLU A 8 -2.68 5.41 -12.08
CA GLU A 8 -1.90 5.50 -13.32
C GLU A 8 -1.70 4.14 -14.02
N CYS A 9 -1.99 3.03 -13.34
CA CYS A 9 -1.81 1.71 -13.93
C CYS A 9 -2.80 1.42 -15.07
N LEU A 10 -4.04 1.91 -14.98
CA LEU A 10 -5.02 1.73 -16.05
C LEU A 10 -4.64 2.46 -17.34
N PRO A 11 -4.37 3.78 -17.33
CA PRO A 11 -4.00 4.48 -18.56
C PRO A 11 -2.64 4.02 -19.12
N THR A 12 -1.70 3.62 -18.27
CA THR A 12 -0.36 3.21 -18.70
C THR A 12 -0.34 1.81 -19.29
N PHE A 13 -1.03 0.84 -18.67
CA PHE A 13 -0.90 -0.59 -19.00
C PHE A 13 -2.18 -1.24 -19.51
N GLY A 14 -3.29 -0.52 -19.53
CA GLY A 14 -4.57 -1.04 -20.01
C GLY A 14 -5.13 -2.22 -19.20
N ILE A 15 -4.92 -2.23 -17.87
CA ILE A 15 -5.21 -3.40 -17.03
C ILE A 15 -6.55 -3.35 -16.30
N GLY A 16 -7.35 -2.32 -16.48
CA GLY A 16 -8.63 -2.16 -15.78
C GLY A 16 -8.45 -2.04 -14.26
N ASP A 17 -9.22 -2.81 -13.51
CA ASP A 17 -9.31 -2.82 -12.05
C ASP A 17 -8.37 -3.82 -11.35
N LYS A 18 -7.29 -4.24 -12.00
CA LYS A 18 -6.35 -5.23 -11.42
C LYS A 18 -5.50 -4.67 -10.29
N ILE A 19 -5.28 -3.37 -10.25
CA ILE A 19 -4.58 -2.70 -9.16
C ILE A 19 -5.50 -1.65 -8.56
N ILE A 20 -5.82 -1.81 -7.29
CA ILE A 20 -6.77 -0.97 -6.56
C ILE A 20 -6.04 -0.29 -5.40
N GLY A 21 -6.12 1.03 -5.35
CA GLY A 21 -5.62 1.81 -4.23
C GLY A 21 -6.72 2.06 -3.20
N ILE A 22 -6.45 1.74 -1.94
CA ILE A 22 -7.34 1.98 -0.81
C ILE A 22 -6.64 2.90 0.20
N ILE A 23 -7.37 3.83 0.77
CA ILE A 23 -6.86 4.76 1.78
C ILE A 23 -7.82 4.82 2.98
N ALA A 24 -7.26 4.86 4.18
CA ALA A 24 -8.04 5.08 5.40
C ALA A 24 -8.86 6.38 5.28
N GLY A 25 -10.16 6.31 5.59
CA GLY A 25 -11.09 7.43 5.41
C GLY A 25 -11.70 7.57 4.01
N GLY A 26 -11.31 6.66 3.07
CA GLY A 26 -11.88 6.61 1.71
C GLY A 26 -11.49 7.82 0.85
N ASP A 27 -12.21 8.02 -0.26
CA ASP A 27 -11.88 9.05 -1.27
C ASP A 27 -11.82 10.49 -0.72
N LYS A 28 -12.54 10.78 0.34
CA LYS A 28 -12.47 12.09 1.01
C LYS A 28 -11.06 12.36 1.56
N ALA A 29 -10.37 11.32 2.05
CA ALA A 29 -9.02 11.44 2.62
C ALA A 29 -7.94 11.81 1.58
N ILE A 30 -8.21 11.62 0.30
CA ILE A 30 -7.31 12.03 -0.79
C ILE A 30 -7.20 13.57 -0.87
N ARG A 31 -8.28 14.29 -0.51
CA ARG A 31 -8.37 15.75 -0.62
C ARG A 31 -8.25 16.47 0.71
N ILE A 32 -8.80 15.88 1.76
CA ILE A 32 -8.87 16.48 3.10
C ILE A 32 -8.53 15.40 4.11
N SER A 33 -7.54 15.63 4.96
CA SER A 33 -7.16 14.71 6.05
C SER A 33 -8.39 14.28 6.86
N GLN A 34 -8.55 12.98 7.03
CA GLN A 34 -9.59 12.40 7.87
C GLN A 34 -8.95 11.99 9.20
N GLU A 35 -9.10 12.81 10.22
CA GLU A 35 -8.57 12.51 11.54
C GLU A 35 -9.17 11.19 12.08
N PHE A 36 -8.35 10.42 12.79
CA PHE A 36 -8.69 9.11 13.37
C PHE A 36 -9.03 7.98 12.38
N ALA A 37 -9.05 8.23 11.07
CA ALA A 37 -9.37 7.19 10.08
C ALA A 37 -8.35 6.03 10.09
N GLU A 38 -7.11 6.29 10.51
CA GLU A 38 -6.02 5.31 10.58
C GLU A 38 -5.98 4.51 11.90
N ASP A 39 -6.78 4.86 12.90
CA ASP A 39 -6.70 4.30 14.25
C ASP A 39 -7.44 2.97 14.41
N SER A 40 -8.32 2.63 13.48
CA SER A 40 -9.12 1.41 13.54
C SER A 40 -8.43 0.23 12.85
N THR A 41 -8.24 -0.87 13.56
CA THR A 41 -7.71 -2.13 13.02
C THR A 41 -8.73 -2.93 12.20
N SER A 42 -10.02 -2.60 12.27
CA SER A 42 -11.08 -3.38 11.59
C SER A 42 -11.53 -2.79 10.26
N THR A 43 -11.40 -1.48 10.07
CA THR A 43 -11.96 -0.81 8.87
C THR A 43 -11.25 -1.17 7.58
N ALA A 44 -9.94 -1.44 7.61
CA ALA A 44 -9.21 -1.88 6.42
C ALA A 44 -9.78 -3.17 5.83
N TRP A 45 -10.15 -4.13 6.68
CA TRP A 45 -10.75 -5.37 6.21
C TRP A 45 -12.12 -5.14 5.56
N LEU A 46 -12.94 -4.26 6.16
CA LEU A 46 -14.22 -3.88 5.58
C LEU A 46 -14.05 -3.20 4.21
N ASP A 47 -13.02 -2.37 4.05
CA ASP A 47 -12.74 -1.73 2.78
C ASP A 47 -12.26 -2.75 1.73
N LEU A 48 -11.37 -3.67 2.09
CA LEU A 48 -10.90 -4.75 1.22
C LEU A 48 -12.06 -5.65 0.74
N THR A 49 -13.00 -5.99 1.63
CA THR A 49 -14.14 -6.85 1.27
C THR A 49 -15.09 -6.22 0.26
N LYS A 50 -15.19 -4.89 0.19
CA LYS A 50 -15.96 -4.18 -0.84
C LYS A 50 -15.43 -4.47 -2.25
N HIS A 51 -14.16 -4.82 -2.38
CA HIS A 51 -13.52 -5.17 -3.64
C HIS A 51 -13.45 -6.68 -3.90
N ASN A 52 -14.17 -7.50 -3.11
CA ASN A 52 -14.22 -8.95 -3.25
C ASN A 52 -12.84 -9.63 -3.19
N VAL A 53 -11.92 -9.07 -2.38
CA VAL A 53 -10.57 -9.61 -2.21
C VAL A 53 -10.61 -11.09 -1.80
N ASN A 54 -9.74 -11.90 -2.40
CA ASN A 54 -9.71 -13.34 -2.19
C ASN A 54 -8.27 -13.90 -2.27
N LYS A 55 -8.12 -15.22 -2.08
CA LYS A 55 -6.83 -15.93 -2.02
C LYS A 55 -5.95 -15.82 -3.28
N ASN A 56 -6.48 -15.35 -4.41
CA ASN A 56 -5.72 -15.15 -5.66
C ASN A 56 -5.16 -13.72 -5.77
N ASP A 57 -5.48 -12.86 -4.80
CA ASP A 57 -5.02 -11.48 -4.75
C ASP A 57 -3.81 -11.34 -3.83
N MET A 58 -3.20 -10.19 -3.89
CA MET A 58 -2.15 -9.75 -2.96
C MET A 58 -2.52 -8.41 -2.34
N VAL A 59 -2.38 -8.29 -1.04
CA VAL A 59 -2.59 -7.02 -0.31
C VAL A 59 -1.25 -6.45 0.10
N ILE A 60 -0.97 -5.21 -0.31
CA ILE A 60 0.26 -4.49 0.05
C ILE A 60 -0.08 -3.37 1.02
N GLY A 61 0.35 -3.51 2.25
CA GLY A 61 0.22 -2.49 3.30
C GLY A 61 1.29 -1.42 3.19
N ILE A 62 0.92 -0.14 3.16
CA ILE A 62 1.85 0.97 3.01
C ILE A 62 1.75 1.89 4.23
N SER A 63 2.82 1.97 5.02
CA SER A 63 2.91 2.86 6.17
C SER A 63 4.36 3.27 6.41
N ALA A 64 4.64 4.57 6.40
CA ALA A 64 5.98 5.08 6.63
C ALA A 64 6.51 4.70 8.02
N SER A 65 5.68 4.83 9.06
CA SER A 65 6.02 4.44 10.44
C SER A 65 6.08 2.93 10.63
N GLY A 66 5.30 2.18 9.85
CA GLY A 66 5.13 0.74 10.01
C GLY A 66 4.26 0.35 11.21
N SER A 67 3.54 1.30 11.83
CA SER A 67 2.73 1.07 13.02
C SER A 67 1.27 1.50 12.89
N THR A 68 0.82 1.89 11.71
CA THR A 68 -0.54 2.37 11.44
C THR A 68 -1.57 1.26 11.71
N PRO A 69 -2.50 1.41 12.68
CA PRO A 69 -3.45 0.35 13.05
C PRO A 69 -4.32 -0.14 11.89
N TYR A 70 -4.80 0.76 11.05
CA TYR A 70 -5.55 0.42 9.83
C TYR A 70 -4.78 -0.58 8.94
N VAL A 71 -3.50 -0.31 8.68
CA VAL A 71 -2.66 -1.17 7.83
C VAL A 71 -2.37 -2.51 8.51
N ILE A 72 -2.05 -2.50 9.81
CA ILE A 72 -1.82 -3.72 10.60
C ILE A 72 -3.04 -4.63 10.51
N GLY A 73 -4.22 -4.11 10.83
CA GLY A 73 -5.46 -4.88 10.80
C GLY A 73 -5.81 -5.44 9.43
N GLY A 74 -5.57 -4.66 8.35
CA GLY A 74 -5.74 -5.12 6.98
C GLY A 74 -4.84 -6.30 6.63
N LEU A 75 -3.56 -6.24 7.00
CA LEU A 75 -2.60 -7.32 6.76
C LEU A 75 -2.92 -8.57 7.61
N GLU A 76 -3.22 -8.42 8.90
CA GLU A 76 -3.59 -9.53 9.77
C GLU A 76 -4.81 -10.29 9.25
N MET A 77 -5.85 -9.56 8.85
CA MET A 77 -7.07 -10.17 8.32
C MET A 77 -6.83 -10.81 6.95
N SER A 78 -5.98 -10.22 6.11
CA SER A 78 -5.58 -10.82 4.83
C SER A 78 -4.87 -12.16 5.05
N LYS A 79 -3.90 -12.23 5.96
CA LYS A 79 -3.22 -13.49 6.32
C LYS A 79 -4.18 -14.54 6.86
N LYS A 80 -5.10 -14.18 7.76
CA LYS A 80 -6.14 -15.11 8.28
C LYS A 80 -6.99 -15.71 7.16
N ASN A 81 -7.24 -14.95 6.09
CA ASN A 81 -8.01 -15.39 4.92
C ASN A 81 -7.13 -16.00 3.81
N LYS A 82 -5.85 -16.31 4.10
CA LYS A 82 -4.90 -16.92 3.16
C LYS A 82 -4.65 -16.09 1.90
N ILE A 83 -4.72 -14.79 2.05
CA ILE A 83 -4.37 -13.81 1.01
C ILE A 83 -2.90 -13.45 1.18
N THR A 84 -2.13 -13.50 0.11
CA THR A 84 -0.72 -13.11 0.11
C THR A 84 -0.56 -11.65 0.53
N THR A 85 0.41 -11.38 1.40
CA THR A 85 0.62 -10.03 1.94
C THR A 85 2.02 -9.51 1.65
N GLY A 86 2.12 -8.23 1.35
CA GLY A 86 3.36 -7.47 1.31
C GLY A 86 3.23 -6.19 2.13
N CYS A 87 4.35 -5.55 2.46
CA CYS A 87 4.30 -4.22 3.01
C CYS A 87 5.45 -3.33 2.53
N ILE A 88 5.25 -2.02 2.60
CA ILE A 88 6.27 -1.01 2.37
C ILE A 88 6.31 -0.09 3.59
N THR A 89 7.47 -0.06 4.27
CA THR A 89 7.69 0.79 5.44
C THR A 89 9.04 1.50 5.36
N CYS A 90 9.19 2.60 6.09
CA CYS A 90 10.43 3.37 6.14
C CYS A 90 11.19 3.19 7.46
N ASN A 91 10.84 2.17 8.24
CA ASN A 91 11.49 1.77 9.47
C ASN A 91 11.73 0.27 9.49
N LEU A 92 12.70 -0.18 10.32
CA LEU A 92 13.02 -1.60 10.50
C LEU A 92 12.15 -2.24 11.59
N GLN A 93 11.94 -3.56 11.47
CA GLN A 93 11.32 -4.39 12.50
C GLN A 93 9.95 -3.84 12.94
N THR A 94 9.16 -3.45 11.97
CA THR A 94 7.85 -2.84 12.22
C THR A 94 6.73 -3.86 12.32
N LYS A 95 5.63 -3.50 12.98
CA LYS A 95 4.45 -4.36 13.10
C LYS A 95 3.86 -4.76 11.75
N ILE A 96 3.89 -3.88 10.74
CA ILE A 96 3.42 -4.27 9.41
C ILE A 96 4.38 -5.25 8.73
N ALA A 97 5.70 -5.17 8.97
CA ALA A 97 6.67 -6.11 8.43
C ALA A 97 6.49 -7.51 9.04
N GLU A 98 6.26 -7.61 10.35
CA GLU A 98 5.96 -8.86 11.05
C GLU A 98 4.68 -9.53 10.53
N ASN A 99 3.71 -8.74 10.11
CA ASN A 99 2.43 -9.18 9.56
C ASN A 99 2.42 -9.34 8.04
N SER A 100 3.57 -9.33 7.38
CA SER A 100 3.69 -9.47 5.92
C SER A 100 4.48 -10.71 5.54
N ASP A 101 4.13 -11.31 4.40
CA ASP A 101 4.89 -12.42 3.79
C ASP A 101 6.09 -11.85 3.02
N PHE A 102 5.94 -10.66 2.44
CA PHE A 102 6.96 -9.96 1.65
C PHE A 102 7.17 -8.52 2.15
N PRO A 103 7.93 -8.30 3.22
CA PRO A 103 8.20 -6.97 3.73
C PRO A 103 9.27 -6.24 2.89
N VAL A 104 9.05 -4.97 2.61
CA VAL A 104 10.02 -4.03 2.04
C VAL A 104 10.27 -2.91 3.06
N GLU A 105 11.43 -2.93 3.68
CA GLU A 105 11.86 -1.96 4.67
C GLU A 105 12.92 -1.04 4.05
N VAL A 106 12.57 0.22 3.80
CA VAL A 106 13.46 1.22 3.18
C VAL A 106 13.77 2.35 4.15
N ILE A 107 14.99 2.41 4.63
CA ILE A 107 15.39 3.39 5.64
C ILE A 107 15.76 4.71 4.98
N VAL A 108 14.98 5.75 5.26
CA VAL A 108 15.18 7.09 4.68
C VAL A 108 15.76 8.10 5.69
N GLY A 109 15.91 7.66 6.95
CA GLY A 109 16.32 8.55 8.04
C GLY A 109 15.27 9.59 8.42
N PRO A 110 15.56 10.50 9.36
CA PRO A 110 14.60 11.49 9.82
C PRO A 110 14.20 12.47 8.70
N GLU A 111 12.95 12.87 8.69
CA GLU A 111 12.47 13.91 7.78
C GLU A 111 13.02 15.28 8.17
N TYR A 112 13.17 16.18 7.19
CA TYR A 112 13.59 17.56 7.47
C TYR A 112 12.60 18.29 8.38
N VAL A 113 11.30 18.09 8.13
CA VAL A 113 10.24 18.47 9.07
C VAL A 113 9.81 17.21 9.80
N THR A 114 10.10 17.13 11.10
CA THR A 114 9.83 15.94 11.93
C THR A 114 8.39 15.45 11.78
N GLY A 115 8.23 14.16 11.50
CA GLY A 115 6.93 13.52 11.32
C GLY A 115 6.27 13.74 9.96
N SER A 116 6.83 14.59 9.09
CA SER A 116 6.25 14.87 7.76
C SER A 116 6.62 13.79 6.73
N SER A 117 6.07 12.60 6.89
CA SER A 117 6.37 11.40 6.08
C SER A 117 5.99 11.51 4.59
N ARG A 118 5.30 12.58 4.18
CA ARG A 118 5.03 12.89 2.77
C ARG A 118 6.29 13.22 1.95
N MET A 119 7.43 13.50 2.61
CA MET A 119 8.68 13.95 1.99
C MET A 119 9.55 12.75 1.58
N LYS A 120 10.62 12.42 2.34
CA LYS A 120 11.53 11.33 1.98
C LYS A 120 10.85 9.97 1.96
N ALA A 121 10.09 9.67 3.00
CA ALA A 121 9.34 8.41 3.08
C ALA A 121 8.34 8.28 1.92
N GLY A 122 7.55 9.32 1.65
CA GLY A 122 6.60 9.33 0.53
C GLY A 122 7.28 9.17 -0.82
N THR A 123 8.45 9.79 -1.02
CA THR A 123 9.26 9.63 -2.25
C THR A 123 9.76 8.20 -2.41
N ALA A 124 10.32 7.61 -1.36
CA ALA A 124 10.79 6.22 -1.38
C ALA A 124 9.64 5.24 -1.66
N GLN A 125 8.51 5.39 -0.97
CA GLN A 125 7.32 4.57 -1.21
C GLN A 125 6.83 4.67 -2.65
N LYS A 126 6.79 5.89 -3.22
CA LYS A 126 6.41 6.08 -4.62
C LYS A 126 7.35 5.30 -5.56
N MET A 127 8.65 5.39 -5.38
CA MET A 127 9.61 4.69 -6.21
C MET A 127 9.47 3.16 -6.10
N ILE A 128 9.28 2.64 -4.89
CA ILE A 128 9.07 1.20 -4.67
C ILE A 128 7.79 0.73 -5.35
N LEU A 129 6.69 1.47 -5.23
CA LEU A 129 5.44 1.14 -5.89
C LEU A 129 5.60 1.11 -7.40
N ASN A 130 6.26 2.11 -8.00
CA ASN A 130 6.54 2.12 -9.44
C ASN A 130 7.39 0.91 -9.86
N MET A 131 8.37 0.51 -9.06
CA MET A 131 9.17 -0.70 -9.36
C MET A 131 8.31 -1.97 -9.30
N ILE A 132 7.44 -2.10 -8.31
CA ILE A 132 6.56 -3.27 -8.16
C ILE A 132 5.55 -3.30 -9.31
N SER A 133 4.78 -2.25 -9.53
CA SER A 133 3.73 -2.20 -10.54
C SER A 133 4.31 -2.41 -11.94
N THR A 134 5.39 -1.70 -12.29
CA THR A 134 6.05 -1.85 -13.59
C THR A 134 6.60 -3.27 -13.79
N THR A 135 7.26 -3.85 -12.78
CA THR A 135 7.79 -5.22 -12.89
C THR A 135 6.68 -6.24 -13.10
N VAL A 136 5.57 -6.10 -12.39
CA VAL A 136 4.38 -6.95 -12.57
C VAL A 136 3.86 -6.82 -14.00
N MET A 137 3.75 -5.60 -14.53
CA MET A 137 3.26 -5.36 -15.88
C MET A 137 4.20 -5.90 -16.96
N ILE A 138 5.53 -5.81 -16.77
CA ILE A 138 6.52 -6.46 -17.66
C ILE A 138 6.27 -7.97 -17.67
N LYS A 139 6.15 -8.60 -16.50
CA LYS A 139 5.92 -10.05 -16.40
C LYS A 139 4.58 -10.50 -16.99
N LEU A 140 3.58 -9.64 -17.01
CA LEU A 140 2.28 -9.87 -17.64
C LEU A 140 2.28 -9.56 -19.16
N GLY A 141 3.41 -9.16 -19.73
CA GLY A 141 3.51 -8.80 -21.17
C GLY A 141 2.69 -7.54 -21.52
N ARG A 142 2.54 -6.61 -20.58
CA ARG A 142 1.77 -5.37 -20.77
C ARG A 142 2.60 -4.16 -21.18
N ILE A 143 3.89 -4.37 -21.37
CA ILE A 143 4.81 -3.32 -21.84
C ILE A 143 5.34 -3.78 -23.20
N TYR A 144 5.20 -2.92 -24.18
CA TYR A 144 5.71 -3.09 -25.53
C TYR A 144 6.48 -1.83 -25.92
N ASP A 145 7.79 -1.98 -26.10
CA ASP A 145 8.69 -0.86 -26.39
C ASP A 145 8.60 0.25 -25.31
N ASN A 146 9.29 1.35 -25.46
CA ASN A 146 9.19 2.50 -24.56
C ASN A 146 9.21 3.82 -25.33
#